data_a831cd997159b90b26115792e309cfad
#
_entry.id   a831cd997159b90b26115792e309cfad
#
_cell.length_a   1.000
_cell.length_b   1.000
_cell.length_c   1.000
_cell.angle_alpha   90.00
_cell.angle_beta   90.00
_cell.angle_gamma   90.00
#
_symmetry.space_group_name_H-M   'P 1'
#
loop_
_entity.id
_entity.type
_entity.pdbx_description
1 polymer ?
#
loop_
_entity_poly.entity_id
_entity_poly.type
_entity_poly.pdbx_seq_one_letter_code
_entity_poly.pdbx_strand_id
1 'polypeptide(L)'
;MVLRELSAVMQMGNKVVTRTELSSLGWKLFLFMGSYREKGDMKMSEKKESVKTYILGKWDTRTIVGVAIGAALFGVLMNFGGIRVFTNTSLTTAMLVDVIVGGLFGAVPAAVAAFFGNVISDLIGGWGFWLDWSIGNAVLGFFVGLLGVYGARINDGIFTGKQAVIYAVLVIVGNAVAFGLVTPFLTYVFYSQELTITMGQALAAVISNASVQIIVGIPLLFLLAKRNARSTNLKQED
;
A
#
# COMPACT_ATOMS: atom_id res chain seq x y z
N MET A 1 -23.79 -23.72 19.00
CA MET A 1 -25.19 -23.60 19.41
C MET A 1 -26.15 -24.16 18.34
N VAL A 2 -26.06 -23.74 17.09
CA VAL A 2 -26.92 -24.21 15.97
C VAL A 2 -26.85 -25.72 15.71
N LEU A 3 -25.65 -26.30 15.74
CA LEU A 3 -25.47 -27.76 15.55
C LEU A 3 -26.11 -28.60 16.69
N ARG A 4 -26.22 -28.07 17.91
CA ARG A 4 -26.93 -28.70 19.01
C ARG A 4 -28.46 -28.63 18.82
N GLU A 5 -28.97 -27.54 18.29
CA GLU A 5 -30.40 -27.37 18.00
C GLU A 5 -30.83 -28.22 16.80
N LEU A 6 -30.01 -28.30 15.73
CA LEU A 6 -30.24 -29.18 14.59
C LEU A 6 -30.17 -30.68 15.00
N SER A 7 -29.26 -31.06 15.92
CA SER A 7 -29.22 -32.43 16.45
C SER A 7 -30.44 -32.75 17.30
N ALA A 8 -30.98 -31.78 18.03
CA ALA A 8 -32.22 -31.95 18.79
C ALA A 8 -33.44 -32.14 17.87
N VAL A 9 -33.47 -31.45 16.75
CA VAL A 9 -34.52 -31.64 15.70
C VAL A 9 -34.42 -32.99 15.02
N MET A 10 -33.19 -33.48 14.74
CA MET A 10 -32.96 -34.83 14.15
C MET A 10 -33.29 -35.97 15.13
N GLN A 11 -33.20 -35.76 16.45
CA GLN A 11 -33.58 -36.75 17.46
C GLN A 11 -35.08 -36.81 17.75
N MET A 12 -35.86 -35.84 17.23
CA MET A 12 -37.33 -35.79 17.38
C MET A 12 -38.11 -36.69 16.41
N GLY A 13 -37.46 -37.67 15.76
CA GLY A 13 -38.06 -38.52 14.73
C GLY A 13 -39.33 -39.30 15.07
N ASN A 14 -39.89 -39.21 16.28
CA ASN A 14 -41.15 -39.84 16.68
C ASN A 14 -42.05 -38.98 17.61
N LYS A 15 -41.78 -37.70 17.78
CA LYS A 15 -42.68 -36.79 18.49
C LYS A 15 -43.48 -35.93 17.51
N VAL A 16 -44.82 -35.92 17.72
CA VAL A 16 -45.71 -34.96 17.01
C VAL A 16 -45.31 -33.55 17.43
N VAL A 17 -44.60 -32.83 16.53
CA VAL A 17 -44.19 -31.47 16.75
C VAL A 17 -45.43 -30.58 16.64
N THR A 18 -45.76 -29.82 17.68
CA THR A 18 -46.92 -28.93 17.68
C THR A 18 -46.68 -27.73 16.77
N ARG A 19 -47.76 -27.17 16.21
CA ARG A 19 -47.70 -25.99 15.33
C ARG A 19 -47.00 -24.80 15.98
N THR A 20 -47.05 -24.71 17.32
CA THR A 20 -46.42 -23.66 18.15
C THR A 20 -44.90 -23.83 18.25
N GLU A 21 -44.43 -25.07 18.30
CA GLU A 21 -42.99 -25.37 18.34
C GLU A 21 -42.33 -25.11 16.97
N LEU A 22 -42.99 -25.46 15.88
CA LEU A 22 -42.54 -25.13 14.53
C LEU A 22 -42.47 -23.63 14.27
N SER A 23 -43.43 -22.84 14.74
CA SER A 23 -43.43 -21.38 14.60
C SER A 23 -42.30 -20.74 15.42
N SER A 24 -42.05 -21.24 16.65
CA SER A 24 -40.97 -20.75 17.50
C SER A 24 -39.59 -21.07 16.94
N LEU A 25 -39.43 -22.25 16.31
CA LEU A 25 -38.19 -22.65 15.64
C LEU A 25 -37.93 -21.80 14.38
N GLY A 26 -38.97 -21.59 13.58
CA GLY A 26 -38.89 -20.70 12.39
C GLY A 26 -38.50 -19.27 12.76
N TRP A 27 -39.08 -18.75 13.84
CA TRP A 27 -38.74 -17.40 14.33
C TRP A 27 -37.31 -17.30 14.87
N LYS A 28 -36.83 -18.31 15.61
CA LYS A 28 -35.43 -18.39 16.06
C LYS A 28 -34.44 -18.48 14.91
N LEU A 29 -34.73 -19.31 13.88
CA LEU A 29 -33.91 -19.39 12.67
C LEU A 29 -33.90 -18.06 11.90
N PHE A 30 -35.04 -17.40 11.76
CA PHE A 30 -35.14 -16.08 11.12
C PHE A 30 -34.30 -15.03 11.84
N LEU A 31 -34.37 -14.94 13.18
CA LEU A 31 -33.57 -14.04 13.97
C LEU A 31 -32.07 -14.35 13.89
N PHE A 32 -31.71 -15.66 13.86
CA PHE A 32 -30.33 -16.09 13.69
C PHE A 32 -29.76 -15.71 12.32
N MET A 33 -30.55 -15.95 11.25
CA MET A 33 -30.15 -15.55 9.88
C MET A 33 -30.03 -14.04 9.75
N GLY A 34 -30.96 -13.28 10.35
CA GLY A 34 -30.88 -11.82 10.41
C GLY A 34 -29.60 -11.32 11.08
N SER A 35 -29.29 -11.86 12.27
CA SER A 35 -28.05 -11.53 13.00
C SER A 35 -26.77 -11.93 12.26
N TYR A 36 -26.80 -13.05 11.54
CA TYR A 36 -25.67 -13.51 10.73
C TYR A 36 -25.43 -12.59 9.53
N ARG A 37 -26.52 -12.18 8.86
CA ARG A 37 -26.47 -11.23 7.75
C ARG A 37 -25.95 -9.86 8.18
N GLU A 38 -26.47 -9.33 9.29
CA GLU A 38 -26.04 -8.05 9.87
C GLU A 38 -24.55 -8.03 10.23
N LYS A 39 -24.03 -9.11 10.85
CA LYS A 39 -22.60 -9.30 11.11
C LYS A 39 -21.76 -9.40 9.83
N GLY A 40 -22.30 -10.01 8.77
CA GLY A 40 -21.66 -10.07 7.47
C GLY A 40 -21.55 -8.70 6.81
N ASP A 41 -22.63 -7.93 6.87
CA ASP A 41 -22.71 -6.58 6.29
C ASP A 41 -21.81 -5.59 7.05
N MET A 42 -21.76 -5.67 8.39
CA MET A 42 -20.81 -4.89 9.20
C MET A 42 -19.36 -5.22 8.87
N LYS A 43 -18.98 -6.50 8.78
CA LYS A 43 -17.62 -6.92 8.40
C LYS A 43 -17.24 -6.44 7.00
N MET A 44 -18.17 -6.46 6.05
CA MET A 44 -17.92 -5.94 4.69
C MET A 44 -17.76 -4.42 4.67
N SER A 45 -18.55 -3.71 5.48
CA SER A 45 -18.46 -2.25 5.63
C SER A 45 -17.11 -1.85 6.27
N GLU A 46 -16.72 -2.49 7.36
CA GLU A 46 -15.41 -2.26 8.01
C GLU A 46 -14.23 -2.56 7.07
N LYS A 47 -14.32 -3.62 6.26
CA LYS A 47 -13.30 -3.97 5.28
C LYS A 47 -13.20 -2.93 4.16
N LYS A 48 -14.33 -2.41 3.67
CA LYS A 48 -14.37 -1.33 2.66
C LYS A 48 -13.75 -0.05 3.19
N GLU A 49 -14.10 0.35 4.41
CA GLU A 49 -13.55 1.54 5.07
C GLU A 49 -12.03 1.42 5.26
N SER A 50 -11.57 0.23 5.68
CA SER A 50 -10.14 -0.06 5.82
C SER A 50 -9.39 0.04 4.49
N VAL A 51 -9.90 -0.54 3.41
CA VAL A 51 -9.28 -0.46 2.07
C VAL A 51 -9.21 0.99 1.59
N LYS A 52 -10.30 1.74 1.71
CA LYS A 52 -10.34 3.17 1.35
C LYS A 52 -9.28 3.97 2.10
N THR A 53 -9.13 3.71 3.40
CA THR A 53 -8.13 4.36 4.24
C THR A 53 -6.70 4.05 3.80
N TYR A 54 -6.40 2.81 3.39
CA TYR A 54 -5.06 2.45 2.90
C TYR A 54 -4.75 3.04 1.51
N ILE A 55 -5.78 3.22 0.67
CA ILE A 55 -5.59 3.85 -0.65
C ILE A 55 -5.46 5.37 -0.49
N LEU A 56 -6.45 6.02 0.10
CA LEU A 56 -6.52 7.48 0.16
C LEU A 56 -5.64 8.09 1.25
N GLY A 57 -5.27 7.30 2.27
CA GLY A 57 -4.60 7.80 3.47
C GLY A 57 -5.56 8.51 4.44
N LYS A 58 -5.11 8.69 5.68
CA LYS A 58 -5.75 9.60 6.64
C LYS A 58 -4.98 10.91 6.60
N TRP A 59 -5.57 11.97 6.07
CA TRP A 59 -4.94 13.28 5.93
C TRP A 59 -5.03 14.09 7.24
N ASP A 60 -4.43 13.54 8.28
CA ASP A 60 -4.20 14.21 9.56
C ASP A 60 -2.85 14.96 9.55
N THR A 61 -2.58 15.72 10.61
CA THR A 61 -1.33 16.48 10.75
C THR A 61 -0.09 15.59 10.61
N ARG A 62 -0.14 14.37 11.15
CA ARG A 62 0.97 13.41 11.07
C ARG A 62 1.27 13.01 9.63
N THR A 63 0.23 12.73 8.86
CA THR A 63 0.36 12.35 7.45
C THR A 63 0.85 13.53 6.60
N ILE A 64 0.27 14.72 6.80
CA ILE A 64 0.69 15.92 6.06
C ILE A 64 2.17 16.23 6.31
N VAL A 65 2.60 16.23 7.56
CA VAL A 65 4.01 16.44 7.93
C VAL A 65 4.89 15.31 7.38
N GLY A 66 4.44 14.07 7.47
CA GLY A 66 5.16 12.90 6.93
C GLY A 66 5.36 12.98 5.41
N VAL A 67 4.33 13.39 4.67
CA VAL A 67 4.39 13.60 3.21
C VAL A 67 5.34 14.75 2.87
N ALA A 68 5.27 15.87 3.59
CA ALA A 68 6.14 17.03 3.33
C ALA A 68 7.62 16.71 3.60
N ILE A 69 7.93 16.05 4.73
CA ILE A 69 9.28 15.59 5.06
C ILE A 69 9.73 14.55 4.03
N GLY A 70 8.86 13.60 3.66
CA GLY A 70 9.12 12.61 2.63
C GLY A 70 9.50 13.26 1.30
N ALA A 71 8.71 14.22 0.81
CA ALA A 71 9.00 14.92 -0.44
C ALA A 71 10.37 15.64 -0.38
N ALA A 72 10.67 16.34 0.72
CA ALA A 72 11.94 17.01 0.89
C ALA A 72 13.13 16.03 0.89
N LEU A 73 13.02 14.92 1.65
CA LEU A 73 14.05 13.88 1.69
C LEU A 73 14.22 13.19 0.34
N PHE A 74 13.14 12.90 -0.37
CA PHE A 74 13.20 12.32 -1.71
C PHE A 74 14.00 13.22 -2.65
N GLY A 75 13.68 14.52 -2.71
CA GLY A 75 14.39 15.47 -3.55
C GLY A 75 15.88 15.58 -3.24
N VAL A 76 16.25 15.62 -1.96
CA VAL A 76 17.65 15.67 -1.53
C VAL A 76 18.36 14.35 -1.86
N LEU A 77 17.78 13.19 -1.51
CA LEU A 77 18.40 11.88 -1.74
C LEU A 77 18.50 11.54 -3.23
N MET A 78 17.61 12.05 -4.07
CA MET A 78 17.68 11.85 -5.52
C MET A 78 18.94 12.48 -6.11
N ASN A 79 19.36 13.65 -5.61
CA ASN A 79 20.54 14.37 -6.08
C ASN A 79 21.84 13.88 -5.40
N PHE A 80 21.80 13.59 -4.09
CA PHE A 80 22.98 13.35 -3.28
C PHE A 80 23.07 11.93 -2.73
N GLY A 81 22.00 11.15 -2.80
CA GLY A 81 21.90 9.82 -2.19
C GLY A 81 22.11 8.65 -3.17
N GLY A 82 22.76 8.86 -4.31
CA GLY A 82 22.86 7.83 -5.34
C GLY A 82 24.13 7.83 -6.17
N ILE A 83 24.24 6.79 -7.00
CA ILE A 83 25.32 6.61 -7.98
C ILE A 83 24.68 6.62 -9.38
N ARG A 84 25.22 7.41 -10.29
CA ARG A 84 24.75 7.46 -11.67
C ARG A 84 25.02 6.13 -12.39
N VAL A 85 23.99 5.51 -12.94
CA VAL A 85 24.09 4.21 -13.65
C VAL A 85 23.80 4.31 -15.13
N PHE A 86 23.12 5.37 -15.56
CA PHE A 86 22.83 5.67 -16.96
C PHE A 86 22.69 7.18 -17.18
N THR A 87 22.51 7.62 -18.45
CA THR A 87 22.24 9.04 -18.76
C THR A 87 21.01 9.52 -17.99
N ASN A 88 21.20 10.53 -17.15
CA ASN A 88 20.14 11.11 -16.30
C ASN A 88 19.41 10.12 -15.39
N THR A 89 19.99 8.94 -15.13
CA THR A 89 19.40 7.91 -14.27
C THR A 89 20.41 7.47 -13.21
N SER A 90 20.00 7.43 -11.95
CA SER A 90 20.84 7.07 -10.82
C SER A 90 20.18 5.93 -9.99
N LEU A 91 21.01 5.03 -9.48
CA LEU A 91 20.62 4.15 -8.40
C LEU A 91 20.69 4.95 -7.12
N THR A 92 19.52 5.25 -6.54
CA THR A 92 19.42 6.22 -5.44
C THR A 92 18.63 5.68 -4.24
N THR A 93 19.03 6.12 -3.05
CA THR A 93 18.32 5.83 -1.80
C THR A 93 16.99 6.60 -1.67
N ALA A 94 16.71 7.57 -2.55
CA ALA A 94 15.43 8.30 -2.59
C ALA A 94 14.23 7.35 -2.68
N MET A 95 14.38 6.21 -3.39
CA MET A 95 13.34 5.20 -3.53
C MET A 95 12.89 4.56 -2.20
N LEU A 96 13.70 4.66 -1.14
CA LEU A 96 13.33 4.21 0.21
C LEU A 96 12.33 5.14 0.88
N VAL A 97 12.23 6.38 0.44
CA VAL A 97 11.21 7.32 0.94
C VAL A 97 9.82 6.83 0.58
N ASP A 98 9.61 6.34 -0.66
CA ASP A 98 8.34 5.76 -1.10
C ASP A 98 7.96 4.56 -0.24
N VAL A 99 8.96 3.73 0.12
CA VAL A 99 8.78 2.57 1.00
C VAL A 99 8.28 3.00 2.38
N ILE A 100 8.92 4.02 2.96
CA ILE A 100 8.57 4.53 4.31
C ILE A 100 7.19 5.20 4.28
N VAL A 101 6.98 6.14 3.36
CA VAL A 101 5.73 6.91 3.28
C VAL A 101 4.56 5.99 2.90
N GLY A 102 4.76 5.10 1.92
CA GLY A 102 3.74 4.13 1.51
C GLY A 102 3.39 3.13 2.60
N GLY A 103 4.41 2.61 3.31
CA GLY A 103 4.21 1.68 4.42
C GLY A 103 3.49 2.30 5.63
N LEU A 104 3.70 3.57 5.90
CA LEU A 104 3.15 4.27 7.08
C LEU A 104 1.83 4.98 6.81
N PHE A 105 1.64 5.54 5.62
CA PHE A 105 0.54 6.47 5.34
C PHE A 105 -0.38 6.03 4.19
N GLY A 106 0.03 5.07 3.36
CA GLY A 106 -0.77 4.52 2.26
C GLY A 106 -0.43 5.08 0.88
N ALA A 107 -1.25 4.70 -0.12
CA ALA A 107 -0.91 4.85 -1.52
C ALA A 107 -0.90 6.31 -2.02
N VAL A 108 -1.98 7.06 -1.76
CA VAL A 108 -2.05 8.48 -2.21
C VAL A 108 -1.03 9.36 -1.50
N PRO A 109 -0.81 9.27 -0.17
CA PRO A 109 0.27 10.00 0.49
C PRO A 109 1.67 9.71 -0.11
N ALA A 110 1.97 8.44 -0.43
CA ALA A 110 3.24 8.08 -1.07
C ALA A 110 3.36 8.68 -2.48
N ALA A 111 2.29 8.60 -3.28
CA ALA A 111 2.25 9.22 -4.60
C ALA A 111 2.50 10.73 -4.56
N VAL A 112 1.87 11.42 -3.60
CA VAL A 112 2.05 12.88 -3.41
C VAL A 112 3.48 13.20 -2.98
N ALA A 113 4.03 12.45 -2.03
CA ALA A 113 5.43 12.64 -1.58
C ALA A 113 6.42 12.42 -2.72
N ALA A 114 6.26 11.37 -3.51
CA ALA A 114 7.12 11.06 -4.65
C ALA A 114 7.01 12.10 -5.77
N PHE A 115 5.79 12.55 -6.10
CA PHE A 115 5.57 13.60 -7.09
C PHE A 115 6.33 14.89 -6.72
N PHE A 116 6.02 15.45 -5.55
CA PHE A 116 6.66 16.69 -5.12
C PHE A 116 8.14 16.49 -4.80
N GLY A 117 8.54 15.30 -4.37
CA GLY A 117 9.93 14.94 -4.16
C GLY A 117 10.74 15.01 -5.46
N ASN A 118 10.19 14.50 -6.57
CA ASN A 118 10.84 14.63 -7.88
C ASN A 118 10.91 16.10 -8.34
N VAL A 119 9.83 16.86 -8.17
CA VAL A 119 9.83 18.31 -8.47
C VAL A 119 10.94 19.02 -7.70
N ILE A 120 11.09 18.74 -6.40
CA ILE A 120 12.15 19.32 -5.57
C ILE A 120 13.53 18.86 -6.08
N SER A 121 13.67 17.59 -6.47
CA SER A 121 14.89 17.05 -7.06
C SER A 121 15.30 17.82 -8.33
N ASP A 122 14.36 18.05 -9.22
CA ASP A 122 14.58 18.75 -10.48
C ASP A 122 15.04 20.21 -10.23
N LEU A 123 14.44 20.88 -9.25
CA LEU A 123 14.81 22.23 -8.85
C LEU A 123 16.21 22.28 -8.21
N ILE A 124 16.56 21.34 -7.33
CA ILE A 124 17.87 21.26 -6.68
C ILE A 124 18.95 20.91 -7.70
N GLY A 125 18.67 19.96 -8.59
CA GLY A 125 19.62 19.48 -9.60
C GLY A 125 19.83 20.43 -10.78
N GLY A 126 18.96 21.44 -10.93
CA GLY A 126 19.00 22.36 -12.07
C GLY A 126 18.66 21.70 -13.41
N TRP A 127 17.96 20.57 -13.38
CA TRP A 127 17.61 19.79 -14.58
C TRP A 127 16.47 20.41 -15.41
N GLY A 128 15.77 21.43 -14.85
CA GLY A 128 14.46 21.85 -15.33
C GLY A 128 13.34 20.97 -14.78
N PHE A 129 12.10 21.33 -15.04
CA PHE A 129 10.94 20.59 -14.53
C PHE A 129 10.53 19.48 -15.51
N TRP A 130 10.63 18.22 -15.06
CA TRP A 130 10.26 17.05 -15.85
C TRP A 130 8.97 16.42 -15.27
N LEU A 131 7.84 16.84 -15.80
CA LEU A 131 6.51 16.42 -15.33
C LEU A 131 6.28 14.91 -15.49
N ASP A 132 6.76 14.32 -16.57
CA ASP A 132 6.68 12.90 -16.89
C ASP A 132 7.36 12.02 -15.83
N TRP A 133 8.57 12.39 -15.40
CA TRP A 133 9.28 11.70 -14.31
C TRP A 133 8.60 11.91 -12.96
N SER A 134 8.04 13.11 -12.71
CA SER A 134 7.29 13.39 -11.48
C SER A 134 6.03 12.53 -11.41
N ILE A 135 5.30 12.36 -12.52
CA ILE A 135 4.13 11.48 -12.61
C ILE A 135 4.56 10.01 -12.47
N GLY A 136 5.66 9.60 -13.13
CA GLY A 136 6.21 8.26 -12.99
C GLY A 136 6.52 7.89 -11.54
N ASN A 137 7.22 8.77 -10.81
CA ASN A 137 7.49 8.57 -9.39
C ASN A 137 6.20 8.53 -8.55
N ALA A 138 5.21 9.36 -8.86
CA ALA A 138 3.90 9.30 -8.19
C ALA A 138 3.19 7.95 -8.40
N VAL A 139 3.21 7.43 -9.63
CA VAL A 139 2.65 6.11 -9.95
C VAL A 139 3.38 5.01 -9.17
N LEU A 140 4.71 5.04 -9.13
CA LEU A 140 5.48 4.07 -8.33
C LEU A 140 5.15 4.16 -6.85
N GLY A 141 5.16 5.36 -6.27
CA GLY A 141 4.79 5.59 -4.86
C GLY A 141 3.38 5.07 -4.54
N PHE A 142 2.43 5.27 -5.45
CA PHE A 142 1.08 4.73 -5.32
C PHE A 142 1.09 3.19 -5.23
N PHE A 143 1.78 2.50 -6.14
CA PHE A 143 1.88 1.03 -6.11
C PHE A 143 2.53 0.52 -4.83
N VAL A 144 3.61 1.14 -4.40
CA VAL A 144 4.29 0.79 -3.14
C VAL A 144 3.36 0.96 -1.94
N GLY A 145 2.60 2.04 -1.90
CA GLY A 145 1.65 2.33 -0.81
C GLY A 145 0.41 1.45 -0.79
N LEU A 146 0.11 0.69 -1.86
CA LEU A 146 -0.98 -0.30 -1.86
C LEU A 146 -0.72 -1.48 -0.91
N LEU A 147 0.48 -1.62 -0.37
CA LEU A 147 0.85 -2.70 0.53
C LEU A 147 -0.13 -2.87 1.71
N GLY A 148 -0.66 -1.76 2.25
CA GLY A 148 -1.65 -1.76 3.32
C GLY A 148 -2.97 -2.46 2.95
N VAL A 149 -3.39 -2.39 1.69
CA VAL A 149 -4.60 -3.07 1.17
C VAL A 149 -4.47 -4.59 1.29
N TYR A 150 -3.24 -5.11 1.21
CA TYR A 150 -2.93 -6.54 1.31
C TYR A 150 -2.58 -6.98 2.74
N GLY A 151 -2.95 -6.18 3.73
CA GLY A 151 -2.90 -6.54 5.14
C GLY A 151 -1.58 -6.26 5.85
N ALA A 152 -0.64 -5.56 5.25
CA ALA A 152 0.49 -5.02 5.97
C ALA A 152 0.02 -3.81 6.81
N ARG A 153 0.32 -3.83 8.10
CA ARG A 153 -0.01 -2.76 9.03
C ARG A 153 1.25 -2.37 9.79
N ILE A 154 2.11 -1.61 9.11
CA ILE A 154 3.43 -1.24 9.62
C ILE A 154 3.31 -0.46 10.94
N ASN A 155 2.29 0.42 11.06
CA ASN A 155 2.02 1.18 12.28
C ASN A 155 1.65 0.28 13.47
N ASP A 156 1.03 -0.88 13.22
CA ASP A 156 0.63 -1.85 14.23
C ASP A 156 1.68 -2.95 14.44
N GLY A 157 2.84 -2.83 13.80
CA GLY A 157 3.92 -3.79 13.88
C GLY A 157 3.72 -5.07 13.04
N ILE A 158 2.79 -5.06 12.08
CA ILE A 158 2.44 -6.24 11.27
C ILE A 158 3.07 -6.15 9.89
N PHE A 159 4.14 -6.91 9.68
CA PHE A 159 4.77 -7.15 8.38
C PHE A 159 5.40 -8.55 8.38
N THR A 160 4.92 -9.43 7.51
CA THR A 160 5.28 -10.86 7.46
C THR A 160 5.96 -11.21 6.15
N GLY A 161 6.54 -12.41 6.05
CA GLY A 161 7.15 -12.89 4.80
C GLY A 161 6.18 -12.91 3.62
N LYS A 162 4.89 -13.23 3.85
CA LYS A 162 3.86 -13.15 2.80
C LYS A 162 3.70 -11.73 2.27
N GLN A 163 3.69 -10.73 3.15
CA GLN A 163 3.57 -9.32 2.77
C GLN A 163 4.84 -8.80 2.10
N ALA A 164 6.02 -9.34 2.46
CA ALA A 164 7.26 -9.04 1.77
C ALA A 164 7.24 -9.51 0.31
N VAL A 165 6.69 -10.69 0.03
CA VAL A 165 6.51 -11.19 -1.34
C VAL A 165 5.51 -10.31 -2.11
N ILE A 166 4.37 -9.97 -1.52
CA ILE A 166 3.38 -9.08 -2.13
C ILE A 166 4.01 -7.71 -2.43
N TYR A 167 4.77 -7.16 -1.48
CA TYR A 167 5.49 -5.91 -1.66
C TYR A 167 6.47 -5.99 -2.84
N ALA A 168 7.27 -7.05 -2.96
CA ALA A 168 8.17 -7.25 -4.09
C ALA A 168 7.43 -7.26 -5.43
N VAL A 169 6.26 -7.92 -5.50
CA VAL A 169 5.39 -7.90 -6.70
C VAL A 169 4.90 -6.49 -7.00
N LEU A 170 4.41 -5.76 -5.98
CA LEU A 170 3.95 -4.37 -6.15
C LEU A 170 5.07 -3.45 -6.64
N VAL A 171 6.29 -3.62 -6.12
CA VAL A 171 7.49 -2.88 -6.56
C VAL A 171 7.81 -3.18 -8.02
N ILE A 172 7.85 -4.45 -8.43
CA ILE A 172 8.16 -4.84 -9.82
C ILE A 172 7.10 -4.31 -10.77
N VAL A 173 5.82 -4.53 -10.47
CA VAL A 173 4.70 -4.06 -11.30
C VAL A 173 4.66 -2.53 -11.32
N GLY A 174 4.82 -1.89 -10.17
CA GLY A 174 4.84 -0.43 -10.04
C GLY A 174 5.94 0.22 -10.89
N ASN A 175 7.18 -0.31 -10.82
CA ASN A 175 8.29 0.17 -11.64
C ASN A 175 8.04 -0.07 -13.13
N ALA A 176 7.54 -1.25 -13.51
CA ALA A 176 7.24 -1.57 -14.92
C ALA A 176 6.15 -0.63 -15.48
N VAL A 177 5.10 -0.35 -14.73
CA VAL A 177 4.04 0.59 -15.14
C VAL A 177 4.57 2.01 -15.15
N ALA A 178 5.19 2.48 -14.07
CA ALA A 178 5.65 3.86 -13.92
C ALA A 178 6.70 4.23 -14.98
N PHE A 179 7.80 3.47 -15.04
CA PHE A 179 8.94 3.78 -15.88
C PHE A 179 9.00 2.97 -17.19
N GLY A 180 8.34 1.81 -17.26
CA GLY A 180 8.24 1.06 -18.51
C GLY A 180 7.14 1.54 -19.44
N LEU A 181 6.07 2.18 -18.92
CA LEU A 181 4.93 2.62 -19.73
C LEU A 181 4.66 4.12 -19.59
N VAL A 182 4.34 4.58 -18.36
CA VAL A 182 3.81 5.95 -18.14
C VAL A 182 4.86 7.00 -18.48
N THR A 183 6.06 6.92 -17.90
CA THR A 183 7.11 7.92 -18.13
C THR A 183 7.53 7.99 -19.60
N PRO A 184 7.87 6.89 -20.30
CA PRO A 184 8.24 6.97 -21.72
C PRO A 184 7.14 7.55 -22.60
N PHE A 185 5.89 7.17 -22.35
CA PHE A 185 4.75 7.72 -23.08
C PHE A 185 4.61 9.22 -22.87
N LEU A 186 4.69 9.69 -21.64
CA LEU A 186 4.59 11.13 -21.33
C LEU A 186 5.80 11.91 -21.83
N THR A 187 7.02 11.35 -21.75
CA THR A 187 8.24 11.95 -22.29
C THR A 187 8.10 12.18 -23.79
N TYR A 188 7.58 11.18 -24.52
CA TYR A 188 7.33 11.34 -25.96
C TYR A 188 6.29 12.42 -26.24
N VAL A 189 5.17 12.42 -25.51
CA VAL A 189 4.06 13.37 -25.72
C VAL A 189 4.45 14.81 -25.38
N PHE A 190 5.15 15.01 -24.25
CA PHE A 190 5.43 16.36 -23.74
C PHE A 190 6.71 16.98 -24.29
N TYR A 191 7.72 16.13 -24.55
CA TYR A 191 9.07 16.63 -24.87
C TYR A 191 9.58 16.15 -26.24
N SER A 192 8.81 15.30 -26.96
CA SER A 192 9.21 14.74 -28.27
C SER A 192 10.60 14.10 -28.25
N GLN A 193 11.02 13.55 -27.08
CA GLN A 193 12.31 12.92 -26.92
C GLN A 193 12.38 11.60 -27.69
N GLU A 194 13.55 11.25 -28.20
CA GLU A 194 13.78 10.00 -28.93
C GLU A 194 13.49 8.78 -28.05
N LEU A 195 12.63 7.87 -28.55
CA LEU A 195 12.18 6.69 -27.82
C LEU A 195 13.33 5.77 -27.42
N THR A 196 14.38 5.66 -28.24
CA THR A 196 15.53 4.79 -27.93
C THR A 196 16.23 5.22 -26.64
N ILE A 197 16.48 6.53 -26.50
CA ILE A 197 17.11 7.10 -25.29
C ILE A 197 16.19 6.96 -24.11
N THR A 198 14.92 7.31 -24.28
CA THR A 198 13.91 7.22 -23.21
C THR A 198 13.72 5.80 -22.71
N MET A 199 13.68 4.80 -23.58
CA MET A 199 13.58 3.40 -23.20
C MET A 199 14.83 2.88 -22.48
N GLY A 200 16.02 3.35 -22.86
CA GLY A 200 17.26 3.05 -22.14
C GLY A 200 17.23 3.59 -20.70
N GLN A 201 16.81 4.84 -20.53
CA GLN A 201 16.62 5.47 -19.21
C GLN A 201 15.56 4.73 -18.38
N ALA A 202 14.42 4.40 -19.00
CA ALA A 202 13.32 3.67 -18.37
C ALA A 202 13.76 2.30 -17.84
N LEU A 203 14.48 1.52 -18.65
CA LEU A 203 14.99 0.21 -18.24
C LEU A 203 15.97 0.33 -17.08
N ALA A 204 16.91 1.29 -17.16
CA ALA A 204 17.85 1.55 -16.08
C ALA A 204 17.13 1.97 -14.79
N ALA A 205 16.09 2.82 -14.88
CA ALA A 205 15.27 3.22 -13.73
C ALA A 205 14.52 2.03 -13.12
N VAL A 206 13.84 1.20 -13.93
CA VAL A 206 13.12 0.01 -13.44
C VAL A 206 14.05 -0.91 -12.66
N ILE A 207 15.21 -1.25 -13.20
CA ILE A 207 16.17 -2.15 -12.56
C ILE A 207 16.72 -1.51 -11.27
N SER A 208 17.17 -0.26 -11.34
CA SER A 208 17.78 0.44 -10.22
C SER A 208 16.81 0.63 -9.06
N ASN A 209 15.62 1.14 -9.35
CA ASN A 209 14.60 1.41 -8.33
C ASN A 209 14.10 0.13 -7.68
N ALA A 210 13.76 -0.89 -8.48
CA ALA A 210 13.29 -2.17 -7.95
C ALA A 210 14.38 -2.84 -7.09
N SER A 211 15.65 -2.77 -7.49
CA SER A 211 16.75 -3.32 -6.70
C SER A 211 16.84 -2.68 -5.32
N VAL A 212 16.86 -1.34 -5.24
CA VAL A 212 16.92 -0.62 -3.96
C VAL A 212 15.69 -0.90 -3.10
N GLN A 213 14.50 -0.83 -3.69
CA GLN A 213 13.25 -1.04 -2.96
C GLN A 213 13.10 -2.46 -2.44
N ILE A 214 13.56 -3.48 -3.17
CA ILE A 214 13.47 -4.88 -2.72
C ILE A 214 14.60 -5.20 -1.72
N ILE A 215 15.85 -4.94 -2.10
CA ILE A 215 17.01 -5.37 -1.31
C ILE A 215 17.08 -4.60 0.03
N VAL A 216 16.83 -3.31 0.00
CA VAL A 216 16.92 -2.45 1.20
C VAL A 216 15.54 -2.17 1.80
N GLY A 217 14.51 -2.01 0.95
CA GLY A 217 13.16 -1.65 1.40
C GLY A 217 12.48 -2.76 2.21
N ILE A 218 12.63 -4.05 1.85
CA ILE A 218 12.04 -5.15 2.63
C ILE A 218 12.62 -5.21 4.05
N PRO A 219 13.95 -5.25 4.26
CA PRO A 219 14.53 -5.15 5.60
C PRO A 219 14.08 -3.91 6.37
N LEU A 220 13.99 -2.76 5.70
CA LEU A 220 13.53 -1.51 6.31
C LEU A 220 12.09 -1.63 6.82
N LEU A 221 11.17 -2.22 6.05
CA LEU A 221 9.80 -2.45 6.48
C LEU A 221 9.71 -3.39 7.68
N PHE A 222 10.53 -4.46 7.72
CA PHE A 222 10.62 -5.34 8.90
C PHE A 222 11.10 -4.58 10.14
N LEU A 223 12.12 -3.73 9.99
CA LEU A 223 12.65 -2.93 11.10
C LEU A 223 11.63 -1.92 11.62
N LEU A 224 10.92 -1.23 10.71
CA LEU A 224 9.86 -0.28 11.06
C LEU A 224 8.70 -0.98 11.79
N ALA A 225 8.23 -2.11 11.27
CA ALA A 225 7.18 -2.89 11.91
C ALA A 225 7.60 -3.37 13.30
N LYS A 226 8.81 -3.93 13.44
CA LYS A 226 9.35 -4.37 14.75
C LYS A 226 9.48 -3.23 15.75
N ARG A 227 9.91 -2.05 15.32
CA ARG A 227 9.99 -0.85 16.16
C ARG A 227 8.59 -0.43 16.66
N ASN A 228 7.60 -0.39 15.75
CA ASN A 228 6.25 0.01 16.09
C ASN A 228 5.55 -1.00 17.01
N ALA A 229 5.75 -2.30 16.83
CA ALA A 229 5.25 -3.33 17.73
C ALA A 229 5.74 -3.13 19.18
N ARG A 230 7.02 -2.81 19.38
CA ARG A 230 7.57 -2.53 20.72
C ARG A 230 6.94 -1.30 21.36
N SER A 231 6.73 -0.24 20.59
CA SER A 231 6.09 0.99 21.08
C SER A 231 4.63 0.78 21.50
N THR A 232 3.92 -0.14 20.85
CA THR A 232 2.52 -0.48 21.19
C THR A 232 2.46 -1.29 22.48
N ASN A 233 3.38 -2.22 22.69
CA ASN A 233 3.41 -3.03 23.92
C ASN A 233 3.71 -2.18 25.17
N LEU A 234 4.61 -1.19 25.08
CA LEU A 234 4.90 -0.28 26.19
C LEU A 234 3.71 0.58 26.61
N LYS A 235 2.79 0.88 25.70
CA LYS A 235 1.56 1.65 26.00
C LYS A 235 0.45 0.81 26.65
N GLN A 236 0.59 -0.52 26.67
CA GLN A 236 -0.37 -1.43 27.32
C GLN A 236 0.00 -1.74 28.78
N GLU A 237 1.22 -1.41 29.18
CA GLU A 237 1.74 -1.65 30.54
C GLU A 237 1.59 -0.43 31.46
N ASP A 238 1.22 0.74 30.91
CA ASP A 238 0.91 1.98 31.65
C ASP A 238 -0.60 2.13 31.84
#